data_742dd1813f5c0324c9735a8c8c960bd2
#
_entry.id   742dd1813f5c0324c9735a8c8c960bd2
#
_cell.length_a   1.000
_cell.length_b   1.000
_cell.length_c   1.000
_cell.angle_alpha   90.00
_cell.angle_beta   90.00
_cell.angle_gamma   90.00
#
_symmetry.space_group_name_H-M   'P 1'
#
loop_
_entity.id
_entity.type
_entity.pdbx_description
1 polymer ?
#
loop_
_entity_poly.entity_id
_entity_poly.type
_entity_poly.pdbx_seq_one_letter_code
_entity_poly.pdbx_strand_id
1 'polypeptide(L)'
;MAEGIDGELTRRYLDRAVDGRMVAVIDRELDGTGSALDVGCGSGLYGPHLRRRAATVIGIDHDPVLCQHAAATGAYDRVICDRVERLLDHVTAVDVVFCSELLEHLPNRELPAVLEVLETVAGRELIITMPNRLSPHAHMDPTHVLHYRLGSLLRQLNQSPRFAYTLHPLGFADAYRRRLWCRPLDALARRAAVLSPTVLYLGRRRQP
;
A
#
# COMPACT_ATOMS: atom_id res chain seq x y z
N MET A 1 3.79 1.04 -30.24
CA MET A 1 3.47 -0.23 -29.52
C MET A 1 3.57 -0.08 -27.99
N ALA A 2 4.33 0.86 -27.45
CA ALA A 2 4.39 1.12 -26.00
C ALA A 2 3.10 1.75 -25.43
N GLU A 3 2.45 2.64 -26.17
CA GLU A 3 1.21 3.32 -25.73
C GLU A 3 0.02 2.39 -25.47
N GLY A 4 -0.03 1.22 -26.09
CA GLY A 4 -1.15 0.28 -25.93
C GLY A 4 -1.11 -0.52 -24.61
N ILE A 5 0.09 -0.79 -24.10
CA ILE A 5 0.26 -1.55 -22.83
C ILE A 5 -0.02 -0.64 -21.65
N ASP A 6 0.44 0.60 -21.68
CA ASP A 6 0.20 1.58 -20.61
C ASP A 6 -1.29 1.92 -20.47
N GLY A 7 -2.01 2.08 -21.57
CA GLY A 7 -3.45 2.39 -21.54
C GLY A 7 -4.33 1.25 -20.99
N GLU A 8 -3.97 -0.02 -21.22
CA GLU A 8 -4.68 -1.18 -20.64
C GLU A 8 -4.39 -1.30 -19.15
N LEU A 9 -3.17 -1.06 -18.74
CA LEU A 9 -2.77 -1.10 -17.35
C LEU A 9 -3.49 -0.01 -16.54
N THR A 10 -3.49 1.23 -17.05
CA THR A 10 -4.21 2.35 -16.44
C THR A 10 -5.70 2.03 -16.27
N ARG A 11 -6.35 1.44 -17.29
CA ARG A 11 -7.76 1.01 -17.17
C ARG A 11 -7.99 0.00 -16.06
N ARG A 12 -7.11 -0.97 -15.89
CA ARG A 12 -7.20 -1.94 -14.79
C ARG A 12 -7.19 -1.26 -13.42
N TYR A 13 -6.39 -0.22 -13.25
CA TYR A 13 -6.36 0.56 -12.01
C TYR A 13 -7.63 1.41 -11.81
N LEU A 14 -8.22 1.94 -12.88
CA LEU A 14 -9.47 2.67 -12.81
C LEU A 14 -10.66 1.78 -12.44
N ASP A 15 -10.66 0.53 -12.88
CA ASP A 15 -11.73 -0.44 -12.64
C ASP A 15 -11.60 -1.21 -11.30
N ARG A 16 -10.56 -0.93 -10.50
CA ARG A 16 -10.36 -1.60 -9.21
C ARG A 16 -11.46 -1.25 -8.22
N ALA A 17 -11.99 -2.27 -7.57
CA ALA A 17 -12.93 -2.10 -6.46
C ALA A 17 -12.19 -1.91 -5.13
N VAL A 18 -12.80 -1.13 -4.24
CA VAL A 18 -12.30 -0.97 -2.86
C VAL A 18 -12.24 -2.32 -2.16
N ASP A 19 -11.10 -2.63 -1.56
CA ASP A 19 -10.93 -3.80 -0.72
C ASP A 19 -11.26 -3.43 0.74
N GLY A 20 -12.31 -4.01 1.27
CA GLY A 20 -12.75 -3.76 2.65
C GLY A 20 -11.71 -4.11 3.70
N ARG A 21 -10.73 -4.98 3.39
CA ARG A 21 -9.61 -5.29 4.29
C ARG A 21 -8.71 -4.08 4.48
N MET A 22 -8.41 -3.34 3.39
CA MET A 22 -7.64 -2.11 3.44
C MET A 22 -8.39 -1.02 4.19
N VAL A 23 -9.71 -0.92 3.95
CA VAL A 23 -10.56 0.01 4.71
C VAL A 23 -10.50 -0.31 6.20
N ALA A 24 -10.58 -1.59 6.59
CA ALA A 24 -10.47 -1.99 8.00
C ALA A 24 -9.08 -1.66 8.61
N VAL A 25 -8.00 -1.74 7.81
CA VAL A 25 -6.66 -1.31 8.24
C VAL A 25 -6.63 0.20 8.44
N ILE A 26 -7.13 0.97 7.46
CA ILE A 26 -7.21 2.44 7.54
C ILE A 26 -8.02 2.86 8.79
N ASP A 27 -9.19 2.26 8.99
CA ASP A 27 -10.06 2.58 10.12
C ASP A 27 -9.42 2.30 11.48
N ARG A 28 -8.59 1.27 11.57
CA ARG A 28 -7.92 0.87 12.81
C ARG A 28 -6.67 1.69 13.10
N GLU A 29 -5.82 1.93 12.10
CA GLU A 29 -4.48 2.49 12.31
C GLU A 29 -4.48 4.03 12.18
N LEU A 30 -5.46 4.63 11.49
CA LEU A 30 -5.49 6.07 11.25
C LEU A 30 -6.45 6.84 12.17
N ASP A 31 -6.99 6.24 13.22
CA ASP A 31 -7.91 6.95 14.09
C ASP A 31 -7.20 8.11 14.82
N GLY A 32 -7.78 9.32 14.72
CA GLY A 32 -7.20 10.53 15.30
C GLY A 32 -5.91 11.03 14.63
N THR A 33 -5.65 10.63 13.38
CA THR A 33 -4.45 11.04 12.63
C THR A 33 -4.58 12.49 12.11
N GLY A 34 -3.54 13.31 12.31
CA GLY A 34 -3.47 14.67 11.76
C GLY A 34 -3.23 14.67 10.26
N SER A 35 -2.27 13.85 9.78
CA SER A 35 -1.86 13.80 8.38
C SER A 35 -1.57 12.39 7.88
N ALA A 36 -2.02 12.08 6.67
CA ALA A 36 -1.77 10.82 5.98
C ALA A 36 -1.20 11.05 4.57
N LEU A 37 -0.28 10.18 4.17
CA LEU A 37 0.27 10.13 2.81
C LEU A 37 -0.12 8.79 2.18
N ASP A 38 -0.78 8.85 1.02
CA ASP A 38 -1.13 7.71 0.18
C ASP A 38 -0.08 7.55 -0.92
N VAL A 39 0.79 6.56 -0.78
CA VAL A 39 1.91 6.32 -1.70
C VAL A 39 1.54 5.25 -2.73
N GLY A 40 1.64 5.62 -4.00
CA GLY A 40 1.04 4.85 -5.08
C GLY A 40 -0.47 4.97 -5.04
N CYS A 41 -0.97 6.21 -4.93
CA CYS A 41 -2.40 6.46 -4.71
C CYS A 41 -3.28 6.03 -5.88
N GLY A 42 -2.69 5.76 -7.06
CA GLY A 42 -3.41 5.34 -8.25
C GLY A 42 -4.53 6.32 -8.59
N SER A 43 -5.71 5.79 -8.88
CA SER A 43 -6.91 6.61 -9.16
C SER A 43 -7.56 7.23 -7.90
N GLY A 44 -6.94 7.12 -6.74
CA GLY A 44 -7.44 7.67 -5.47
C GLY A 44 -8.45 6.78 -4.76
N LEU A 45 -8.38 5.47 -5.00
CA LEU A 45 -9.34 4.48 -4.50
C LEU A 45 -9.53 4.55 -2.97
N TYR A 46 -8.45 4.75 -2.22
CA TYR A 46 -8.48 4.82 -0.76
C TYR A 46 -8.55 6.24 -0.20
N GLY A 47 -8.39 7.26 -1.02
CA GLY A 47 -8.45 8.68 -0.62
C GLY A 47 -9.67 9.02 0.25
N PRO A 48 -10.93 8.69 -0.16
CA PRO A 48 -12.12 8.95 0.65
C PRO A 48 -12.13 8.25 2.01
N HIS A 49 -11.46 7.10 2.13
CA HIS A 49 -11.33 6.37 3.39
C HIS A 49 -10.30 7.01 4.31
N LEU A 50 -9.14 7.41 3.75
CA LEU A 50 -8.10 8.15 4.46
C LEU A 50 -8.63 9.50 4.97
N ARG A 51 -9.38 10.24 4.14
CA ARG A 51 -9.97 11.54 4.49
C ARG A 51 -10.93 11.47 5.68
N ARG A 52 -11.62 10.36 5.90
CA ARG A 52 -12.47 10.20 7.08
C ARG A 52 -11.69 10.05 8.38
N ARG A 53 -10.41 9.73 8.32
CA ARG A 53 -9.56 9.42 9.49
C ARG A 53 -8.43 10.41 9.70
N ALA A 54 -8.02 11.16 8.66
CA ALA A 54 -6.96 12.14 8.72
C ALA A 54 -7.46 13.53 8.33
N ALA A 55 -6.98 14.55 9.03
CA ALA A 55 -7.33 15.94 8.75
C ALA A 55 -6.69 16.41 7.43
N THR A 56 -5.49 15.93 7.11
CA THR A 56 -4.79 16.21 5.85
C THR A 56 -4.46 14.89 5.15
N VAL A 57 -4.75 14.83 3.84
CA VAL A 57 -4.43 13.67 3.00
C VAL A 57 -3.67 14.12 1.77
N ILE A 58 -2.49 13.57 1.56
CA ILE A 58 -1.65 13.80 0.38
C ILE A 58 -1.57 12.49 -0.39
N GLY A 59 -1.71 12.54 -1.73
CA GLY A 59 -1.45 11.40 -2.61
C GLY A 59 -0.20 11.61 -3.44
N ILE A 60 0.52 10.54 -3.77
CA ILE A 60 1.59 10.54 -4.76
C ILE A 60 1.47 9.33 -5.67
N ASP A 61 1.54 9.56 -6.97
CA ASP A 61 1.64 8.52 -8.00
C ASP A 61 2.47 9.04 -9.19
N HIS A 62 3.04 8.15 -9.98
CA HIS A 62 3.85 8.56 -11.14
C HIS A 62 3.04 8.67 -12.44
N ASP A 63 1.85 8.04 -12.50
CA ASP A 63 0.98 8.06 -13.68
C ASP A 63 0.10 9.33 -13.70
N PRO A 64 0.27 10.24 -14.71
CA PRO A 64 -0.47 11.48 -14.74
C PRO A 64 -1.98 11.29 -14.93
N VAL A 65 -2.43 10.21 -15.58
CA VAL A 65 -3.86 9.92 -15.75
C VAL A 65 -4.46 9.50 -14.41
N LEU A 66 -3.77 8.63 -13.67
CA LEU A 66 -4.21 8.21 -12.34
C LEU A 66 -4.20 9.39 -11.35
N CYS A 67 -3.17 10.25 -11.40
CA CYS A 67 -3.11 11.47 -10.59
C CYS A 67 -4.31 12.40 -10.83
N GLN A 68 -4.73 12.57 -12.09
CA GLN A 68 -5.92 13.37 -12.42
C GLN A 68 -7.19 12.78 -11.81
N HIS A 69 -7.36 11.46 -11.90
CA HIS A 69 -8.49 10.76 -11.28
C HIS A 69 -8.47 10.87 -9.75
N ALA A 70 -7.31 10.69 -9.13
CA ALA A 70 -7.15 10.85 -7.69
C ALA A 70 -7.54 12.28 -7.23
N ALA A 71 -7.06 13.31 -7.93
CA ALA A 71 -7.40 14.69 -7.64
C ALA A 71 -8.90 14.96 -7.81
N ALA A 72 -9.53 14.37 -8.83
CA ALA A 72 -10.96 14.53 -9.10
C ALA A 72 -11.86 13.90 -8.00
N THR A 73 -11.35 12.99 -7.16
CA THR A 73 -12.11 12.45 -6.03
C THR A 73 -12.44 13.51 -4.96
N GLY A 74 -11.69 14.63 -4.91
CA GLY A 74 -11.81 15.66 -3.87
C GLY A 74 -11.39 15.18 -2.47
N ALA A 75 -10.79 13.99 -2.37
CA ALA A 75 -10.40 13.41 -1.08
C ALA A 75 -9.01 13.84 -0.61
N TYR A 76 -8.16 14.31 -1.51
CA TYR A 76 -6.79 14.73 -1.23
C TYR A 76 -6.70 16.26 -1.16
N ASP A 77 -5.94 16.78 -0.21
CA ASP A 77 -5.55 18.20 -0.18
C ASP A 77 -4.55 18.50 -1.29
N ARG A 78 -3.74 17.52 -1.65
CA ARG A 78 -2.78 17.60 -2.74
C ARG A 78 -2.53 16.23 -3.34
N VAL A 79 -2.47 16.14 -4.67
CA VAL A 79 -1.95 14.98 -5.40
C VAL A 79 -0.65 15.38 -6.09
N ILE A 80 0.40 14.64 -5.84
CA ILE A 80 1.73 14.82 -6.41
C ILE A 80 1.88 13.82 -7.56
N CYS A 81 2.15 14.33 -8.76
CA CYS A 81 2.43 13.48 -9.91
C CYS A 81 3.95 13.38 -10.09
N ASP A 82 4.56 12.45 -9.36
CA ASP A 82 6.01 12.21 -9.41
C ASP A 82 6.32 10.79 -8.90
N ARG A 83 7.55 10.34 -9.10
CA ARG A 83 8.03 9.06 -8.60
C ARG A 83 8.25 9.12 -7.09
N VAL A 84 8.03 7.99 -6.42
CA VAL A 84 8.17 7.88 -4.95
C VAL A 84 9.59 8.20 -4.47
N GLU A 85 10.61 7.95 -5.28
CA GLU A 85 12.02 8.26 -4.97
C GLU A 85 12.26 9.75 -4.79
N ARG A 86 11.39 10.59 -5.37
CA ARG A 86 11.45 12.05 -5.25
C ARG A 86 10.50 12.63 -4.19
N LEU A 87 9.90 11.77 -3.39
CA LEU A 87 8.93 12.17 -2.36
C LEU A 87 9.47 13.25 -1.42
N LEU A 88 10.75 13.20 -1.06
CA LEU A 88 11.40 14.17 -0.17
C LEU A 88 11.49 15.60 -0.76
N ASP A 89 11.36 15.75 -2.08
CA ASP A 89 11.29 17.07 -2.73
C ASP A 89 9.93 17.75 -2.46
N HIS A 90 8.93 16.98 -2.04
CA HIS A 90 7.54 17.40 -1.93
C HIS A 90 6.95 17.35 -0.53
N VAL A 91 7.40 16.40 0.30
CA VAL A 91 6.83 16.11 1.62
C VAL A 91 7.96 15.96 2.64
N THR A 92 7.87 16.72 3.73
CA THR A 92 8.87 16.66 4.81
C THR A 92 8.49 15.64 5.88
N ALA A 93 7.22 15.63 6.30
CA ALA A 93 6.71 14.69 7.30
C ALA A 93 5.19 14.59 7.24
N VAL A 94 4.67 13.41 7.59
CA VAL A 94 3.25 13.12 7.87
C VAL A 94 3.16 12.16 9.04
N ASP A 95 2.01 12.07 9.73
CA ASP A 95 1.88 11.12 10.83
C ASP A 95 1.92 9.68 10.36
N VAL A 96 1.15 9.37 9.31
CA VAL A 96 1.00 8.01 8.78
C VAL A 96 1.28 7.97 7.29
N VAL A 97 2.10 7.02 6.87
CA VAL A 97 2.29 6.66 5.46
C VAL A 97 1.52 5.38 5.16
N PHE A 98 0.63 5.43 4.18
CA PHE A 98 -0.11 4.30 3.64
C PHE A 98 0.44 3.96 2.26
N CYS A 99 1.00 2.76 2.10
CA CYS A 99 1.62 2.25 0.87
C CYS A 99 1.02 0.88 0.57
N SER A 100 0.01 0.84 -0.29
CA SER A 100 -0.74 -0.38 -0.57
C SER A 100 -0.48 -0.89 -1.97
N GLU A 101 0.01 -2.14 -2.08
CA GLU A 101 0.22 -2.83 -3.35
C GLU A 101 1.09 -2.00 -4.33
N LEU A 102 2.19 -1.44 -3.84
CA LEU A 102 3.15 -0.67 -4.63
C LEU A 102 4.53 -1.33 -4.70
N LEU A 103 5.04 -1.82 -3.55
CA LEU A 103 6.45 -2.22 -3.48
C LEU A 103 6.79 -3.41 -4.38
N GLU A 104 5.82 -4.26 -4.70
CA GLU A 104 5.97 -5.38 -5.63
C GLU A 104 6.25 -4.96 -7.08
N HIS A 105 5.92 -3.71 -7.44
CA HIS A 105 6.19 -3.14 -8.75
C HIS A 105 7.59 -2.52 -8.88
N LEU A 106 8.30 -2.35 -7.76
CA LEU A 106 9.61 -1.74 -7.74
C LEU A 106 10.72 -2.77 -8.01
N PRO A 107 11.75 -2.44 -8.81
CA PRO A 107 12.94 -3.26 -8.91
C PRO A 107 13.60 -3.48 -7.54
N ASN A 108 14.13 -4.68 -7.30
CA ASN A 108 14.73 -5.04 -6.01
C ASN A 108 15.83 -4.05 -5.54
N ARG A 109 16.58 -3.50 -6.50
CA ARG A 109 17.64 -2.51 -6.23
C ARG A 109 17.12 -1.17 -5.70
N GLU A 110 15.87 -0.82 -5.99
CA GLU A 110 15.25 0.46 -5.61
C GLU A 110 14.57 0.38 -4.24
N LEU A 111 14.18 -0.81 -3.81
CA LEU A 111 13.44 -1.00 -2.56
C LEU A 111 14.12 -0.39 -1.32
N PRO A 112 15.44 -0.55 -1.07
CA PRO A 112 16.07 0.02 0.11
C PRO A 112 15.97 1.56 0.15
N ALA A 113 16.18 2.22 -1.00
CA ALA A 113 16.09 3.68 -1.11
C ALA A 113 14.64 4.16 -0.90
N VAL A 114 13.68 3.47 -1.50
CA VAL A 114 12.26 3.80 -1.31
C VAL A 114 11.84 3.62 0.15
N LEU A 115 12.22 2.53 0.79
CA LEU A 115 11.93 2.32 2.22
C LEU A 115 12.53 3.42 3.09
N GLU A 116 13.75 3.85 2.82
CA GLU A 116 14.39 4.96 3.54
C GLU A 116 13.62 6.26 3.38
N VAL A 117 13.15 6.56 2.18
CA VAL A 117 12.31 7.73 1.89
C VAL A 117 10.99 7.65 2.67
N LEU A 118 10.28 6.53 2.62
CA LEU A 118 9.01 6.33 3.33
C LEU A 118 9.19 6.46 4.85
N GLU A 119 10.25 5.85 5.41
CA GLU A 119 10.55 5.93 6.84
C GLU A 119 10.98 7.34 7.28
N THR A 120 11.55 8.13 6.37
CA THR A 120 11.96 9.51 6.67
C THR A 120 10.73 10.39 6.85
N VAL A 121 9.74 10.26 5.99
CA VAL A 121 8.52 11.09 6.05
C VAL A 121 7.48 10.59 7.06
N ALA A 122 7.48 9.30 7.41
CA ALA A 122 6.53 8.74 8.36
C ALA A 122 6.87 9.14 9.80
N GLY A 123 6.02 9.95 10.43
CA GLY A 123 6.22 10.42 11.80
C GLY A 123 5.86 9.38 12.86
N ARG A 124 4.84 8.55 12.62
CA ARG A 124 4.28 7.60 13.59
C ARG A 124 4.25 6.19 13.06
N GLU A 125 3.59 5.99 11.92
CA GLU A 125 3.32 4.67 11.38
C GLU A 125 3.58 4.60 9.87
N LEU A 126 4.01 3.42 9.44
CA LEU A 126 4.17 3.06 8.04
C LEU A 126 3.40 1.76 7.78
N ILE A 127 2.37 1.85 6.96
CA ILE A 127 1.46 0.77 6.60
C ILE A 127 1.82 0.30 5.20
N ILE A 128 2.34 -0.92 5.06
CA ILE A 128 2.71 -1.49 3.77
C ILE A 128 1.89 -2.75 3.55
N THR A 129 1.15 -2.83 2.45
CA THR A 129 0.52 -4.09 2.04
C THR A 129 1.13 -4.61 0.76
N MET A 130 1.21 -5.93 0.66
CA MET A 130 1.79 -6.62 -0.49
C MET A 130 1.09 -7.95 -0.73
N PRO A 131 1.03 -8.44 -1.98
CA PRO A 131 0.61 -9.79 -2.26
C PRO A 131 1.65 -10.78 -1.72
N ASN A 132 1.15 -11.85 -1.11
CA ASN A 132 2.02 -12.96 -0.72
C ASN A 132 2.48 -13.71 -1.97
N ARG A 133 3.79 -13.88 -2.15
CA ARG A 133 4.37 -14.59 -3.29
C ARG A 133 3.84 -16.01 -3.50
N LEU A 134 3.29 -16.66 -2.47
CA LEU A 134 2.67 -17.99 -2.58
C LEU A 134 1.23 -17.93 -3.09
N SER A 135 0.65 -16.74 -3.16
CA SER A 135 -0.67 -16.53 -3.73
C SER A 135 -0.60 -16.47 -5.26
N PRO A 136 -1.54 -17.12 -5.97
CA PRO A 136 -1.67 -16.93 -7.43
C PRO A 136 -1.80 -15.44 -7.81
N HIS A 137 -2.44 -14.63 -6.98
CA HIS A 137 -2.61 -13.19 -7.20
C HIS A 137 -1.28 -12.45 -7.40
N ALA A 138 -0.23 -12.84 -6.66
CA ALA A 138 1.10 -12.25 -6.81
C ALA A 138 1.70 -12.44 -8.21
N HIS A 139 1.26 -13.46 -8.95
CA HIS A 139 1.80 -13.84 -10.26
C HIS A 139 0.85 -13.51 -11.43
N MET A 140 -0.35 -13.00 -11.16
CA MET A 140 -1.33 -12.67 -12.20
C MET A 140 -1.10 -11.30 -12.81
N ASP A 141 -0.40 -10.41 -12.11
CA ASP A 141 -0.04 -9.09 -12.62
C ASP A 141 1.38 -9.15 -13.19
N PRO A 142 1.57 -8.92 -14.51
CA PRO A 142 2.89 -8.97 -15.15
C PRO A 142 3.84 -7.85 -14.71
N THR A 143 3.33 -6.82 -14.03
CA THR A 143 4.13 -5.72 -13.50
C THR A 143 4.70 -5.99 -12.12
N HIS A 144 4.30 -7.09 -11.46
CA HIS A 144 4.91 -7.53 -10.22
C HIS A 144 6.31 -8.10 -10.49
N VAL A 145 7.33 -7.33 -10.19
CA VAL A 145 8.74 -7.72 -10.37
C VAL A 145 9.39 -8.24 -9.09
N LEU A 146 8.76 -7.98 -7.92
CA LEU A 146 9.24 -8.43 -6.62
C LEU A 146 8.33 -9.48 -5.99
N HIS A 147 8.94 -10.61 -5.66
CA HIS A 147 8.28 -11.72 -4.98
C HIS A 147 9.03 -12.09 -3.69
N TYR A 148 8.87 -11.27 -2.66
CA TYR A 148 9.56 -11.51 -1.40
C TYR A 148 9.01 -12.72 -0.64
N ARG A 149 9.91 -13.42 0.05
CA ARG A 149 9.51 -14.30 1.14
C ARG A 149 9.15 -13.44 2.34
N LEU A 150 7.97 -13.66 2.94
CA LEU A 150 7.42 -12.84 4.02
C LEU A 150 8.42 -12.57 5.15
N GLY A 151 9.05 -13.65 5.67
CA GLY A 151 10.03 -13.51 6.74
C GLY A 151 11.35 -12.85 6.32
N SER A 152 11.73 -12.92 5.03
CA SER A 152 12.94 -12.23 4.54
C SER A 152 12.71 -10.73 4.46
N LEU A 153 11.56 -10.32 3.94
CA LEU A 153 11.20 -8.89 3.92
C LEU A 153 11.03 -8.35 5.34
N LEU A 154 10.34 -9.07 6.23
CA LEU A 154 10.19 -8.64 7.62
C LEU A 154 11.55 -8.45 8.32
N ARG A 155 12.51 -9.37 8.10
CA ARG A 155 13.87 -9.22 8.65
C ARG A 155 14.58 -7.99 8.08
N GLN A 156 14.44 -7.74 6.78
CA GLN A 156 15.02 -6.56 6.13
C GLN A 156 14.41 -5.27 6.69
N LEU A 157 13.09 -5.19 6.79
CA LEU A 157 12.38 -4.05 7.37
C LEU A 157 12.82 -3.80 8.82
N ASN A 158 12.99 -4.85 9.62
CA ASN A 158 13.44 -4.74 11.01
C ASN A 158 14.93 -4.42 11.20
N GLN A 159 15.71 -4.26 10.12
CA GLN A 159 17.03 -3.65 10.18
C GLN A 159 16.95 -2.12 10.34
N SER A 160 15.78 -1.53 10.14
CA SER A 160 15.56 -0.11 10.33
C SER A 160 15.88 0.32 11.78
N PRO A 161 16.69 1.37 11.97
CA PRO A 161 16.86 1.97 13.28
C PRO A 161 15.65 2.81 13.69
N ARG A 162 14.79 3.22 12.73
CA ARG A 162 13.69 4.15 12.95
C ARG A 162 12.37 3.45 13.28
N PHE A 163 12.14 2.25 12.72
CA PHE A 163 10.87 1.54 12.81
C PHE A 163 11.03 0.11 13.32
N ALA A 164 9.99 -0.37 14.01
CA ALA A 164 9.79 -1.78 14.33
C ALA A 164 8.59 -2.28 13.54
N TYR A 165 8.77 -3.34 12.76
CA TYR A 165 7.74 -3.89 11.89
C TYR A 165 7.17 -5.19 12.42
N THR A 166 5.86 -5.33 12.30
CA THR A 166 5.12 -6.57 12.55
C THR A 166 4.42 -7.01 11.27
N LEU A 167 4.24 -8.34 11.11
CA LEU A 167 3.58 -8.95 9.96
C LEU A 167 2.20 -9.44 10.35
N HIS A 168 1.18 -9.01 9.60
CA HIS A 168 -0.20 -9.37 9.84
C HIS A 168 -0.84 -9.98 8.58
N PRO A 169 -1.52 -11.12 8.70
CA PRO A 169 -2.31 -11.68 7.61
C PRO A 169 -3.60 -10.87 7.42
N LEU A 170 -3.96 -10.59 6.17
CA LEU A 170 -5.23 -9.91 5.84
C LEU A 170 -6.34 -10.86 5.37
N GLY A 171 -5.99 -12.12 5.08
CA GLY A 171 -6.95 -13.09 4.54
C GLY A 171 -7.28 -12.87 3.07
N PHE A 172 -8.41 -13.41 2.62
CA PHE A 172 -8.87 -13.29 1.24
C PHE A 172 -9.62 -11.98 1.00
N ALA A 173 -9.52 -11.43 -0.21
CA ALA A 173 -10.30 -10.26 -0.63
C ALA A 173 -11.81 -10.56 -0.59
N ASP A 174 -12.61 -9.52 -0.39
CA ASP A 174 -14.07 -9.64 -0.22
C ASP A 174 -14.76 -10.33 -1.41
N ALA A 175 -14.25 -10.14 -2.62
CA ALA A 175 -14.74 -10.82 -3.82
C ALA A 175 -14.71 -12.36 -3.70
N TYR A 176 -13.69 -12.91 -3.02
CA TYR A 176 -13.57 -14.35 -2.78
C TYR A 176 -14.32 -14.82 -1.53
N ARG A 177 -14.40 -13.97 -0.49
CA ARG A 177 -15.08 -14.29 0.76
C ARG A 177 -16.58 -14.49 0.62
N ARG A 178 -17.19 -13.93 -0.42
CA ARG A 178 -18.63 -14.14 -0.73
C ARG A 178 -18.93 -15.58 -1.15
N ARG A 179 -17.92 -16.36 -1.54
CA ARG A 179 -18.06 -17.78 -1.87
C ARG A 179 -18.01 -18.61 -0.59
N LEU A 180 -19.05 -19.37 -0.30
CA LEU A 180 -19.21 -20.14 0.95
C LEU A 180 -18.02 -21.06 1.25
N TRP A 181 -17.44 -21.70 0.23
CA TRP A 181 -16.29 -22.59 0.38
C TRP A 181 -14.99 -21.88 0.78
N CYS A 182 -14.87 -20.57 0.56
CA CYS A 182 -13.70 -19.80 0.94
C CYS A 182 -13.67 -19.41 2.43
N ARG A 183 -14.82 -19.46 3.13
CA ARG A 183 -14.92 -19.00 4.53
C ARG A 183 -13.97 -19.71 5.51
N PRO A 184 -13.89 -21.06 5.53
CA PRO A 184 -12.96 -21.74 6.43
C PRO A 184 -11.50 -21.47 6.05
N LEU A 185 -11.18 -21.36 4.75
CA LEU A 185 -9.86 -21.00 4.27
C LEU A 185 -9.49 -19.57 4.64
N ASP A 186 -10.42 -18.62 4.56
CA ASP A 186 -10.20 -17.24 5.00
C ASP A 186 -9.94 -17.16 6.50
N ALA A 187 -10.70 -17.90 7.31
CA ALA A 187 -10.49 -17.96 8.76
C ALA A 187 -9.07 -18.46 9.11
N LEU A 188 -8.55 -19.44 8.37
CA LEU A 188 -7.19 -19.94 8.51
C LEU A 188 -6.16 -18.94 7.99
N ALA A 189 -6.41 -18.35 6.82
CA ALA A 189 -5.53 -17.35 6.20
C ALA A 189 -5.37 -16.10 7.05
N ARG A 190 -6.37 -15.72 7.83
CA ARG A 190 -6.31 -14.60 8.79
C ARG A 190 -5.47 -14.91 10.03
N ARG A 191 -5.17 -16.17 10.29
CA ARG A 191 -4.35 -16.61 11.45
C ARG A 191 -2.91 -16.94 11.06
N ALA A 192 -2.67 -17.28 9.79
CA ALA A 192 -1.37 -17.69 9.30
C ALA A 192 -0.98 -16.87 8.06
N ALA A 193 0.00 -15.97 8.22
CA ALA A 193 0.44 -15.08 7.14
C ALA A 193 0.89 -15.83 5.88
N VAL A 194 1.45 -17.04 6.03
CA VAL A 194 1.86 -17.88 4.91
C VAL A 194 0.70 -18.30 4.00
N LEU A 195 -0.52 -18.40 4.55
CA LEU A 195 -1.74 -18.76 3.83
C LEU A 195 -2.54 -17.55 3.35
N SER A 196 -2.18 -16.36 3.82
CA SER A 196 -2.87 -15.12 3.45
C SER A 196 -2.44 -14.67 2.05
N PRO A 197 -3.37 -14.46 1.11
CA PRO A 197 -3.04 -13.94 -0.23
C PRO A 197 -2.42 -12.55 -0.21
N THR A 198 -2.82 -11.71 0.75
CA THR A 198 -2.27 -10.37 0.99
C THR A 198 -1.85 -10.26 2.44
N VAL A 199 -0.75 -9.58 2.68
CA VAL A 199 -0.20 -9.35 4.02
C VAL A 199 0.04 -7.86 4.26
N LEU A 200 0.03 -7.50 5.53
CA LEU A 200 0.33 -6.17 6.04
C LEU A 200 1.64 -6.21 6.84
N TYR A 201 2.58 -5.35 6.49
CA TYR A 201 3.72 -4.97 7.34
C TYR A 201 3.38 -3.63 7.99
N LEU A 202 3.18 -3.67 9.30
CA LEU A 202 2.90 -2.47 10.09
C LEU A 202 4.18 -2.04 10.80
N GLY A 203 4.74 -0.93 10.36
CA GLY A 203 5.89 -0.28 10.98
C GLY A 203 5.42 0.77 11.98
N ARG A 204 5.92 0.70 13.21
CA ARG A 204 5.74 1.72 14.24
C ARG A 204 7.06 2.38 14.56
N ARG A 205 7.06 3.71 14.63
CA ARG A 205 8.27 4.47 14.92
C ARG A 205 8.79 4.10 16.31
N ARG A 206 10.08 3.80 16.39
CA ARG A 206 10.74 3.54 17.68
C ARG A 206 10.77 4.84 18.48
N GLN A 207 10.46 4.75 19.75
CA GLN A 207 10.67 5.86 20.67
C GLN A 207 12.19 6.02 20.90
N PRO A 208 12.70 7.26 20.99
CA PRO A 208 14.11 7.53 21.25
C PRO A 208 14.57 6.99 22.60
#